data_3196ffdf36d4ec2a40a39a56b17b47b8
#
_entry.id   3196ffdf36d4ec2a40a39a56b17b47b8
#
_cell.length_a   1.000
_cell.length_b   1.000
_cell.length_c   1.000
_cell.angle_alpha   90.00
_cell.angle_beta   90.00
_cell.angle_gamma   90.00
#
_symmetry.space_group_name_H-M   'P 1'
#
loop_
_entity.id
_entity.type
_entity.pdbx_description
1 polymer ?
#
loop_
_entity_poly.entity_id
_entity_poly.type
_entity_poly.pdbx_seq_one_letter_code
_entity_poly.pdbx_strand_id
1 'polypeptide(L)'
;MCSSDLWVNPATLTQRSHAEYKEGKDLRDMVRENLIAERIAIDSYREMINFVGDKDTTTKRILEEILAQEEEHADEFADLLEGWIGE
;
A
#
# COMPACT_ATOMS: atom_id res chain seq x y z
N MET A 1 -5.88 -2.14 -18.70
CA MET A 1 -5.33 -1.95 -18.32
C MET A 1 -4.76 -1.69 -17.93
N CYS A 2 -4.97 -1.13 -18.12
CA CYS A 2 -4.25 -1.71 -17.64
C CYS A 2 -3.73 -1.43 -16.32
N SER A 3 -3.96 -2.29 -15.47
CA SER A 3 -3.49 -2.15 -14.12
C SER A 3 -1.97 -2.00 -14.07
N SER A 4 -1.32 -2.40 -15.11
CA SER A 4 0.13 -2.29 -15.15
C SER A 4 0.58 -0.84 -15.14
N ASP A 5 -0.27 0.06 -15.60
CA ASP A 5 0.06 1.48 -15.58
C ASP A 5 0.11 2.04 -14.17
N LEU A 6 -0.71 1.45 -13.28
CA LEU A 6 -0.76 1.89 -11.89
C LEU A 6 0.17 1.12 -11.01
N TRP A 7 0.76 0.09 -11.56
CA TRP A 7 1.55 -0.85 -10.80
C TRP A 7 3.02 -0.53 -10.93
N VAL A 8 3.69 -0.48 -9.81
CA VAL A 8 5.11 -0.20 -9.80
C VAL A 8 5.88 -1.43 -10.25
N ASN A 9 6.82 -1.24 -11.16
CA ASN A 9 7.66 -2.32 -11.62
C ASN A 9 8.49 -2.84 -10.45
N PRO A 10 8.33 -4.11 -10.06
CA PRO A 10 9.07 -4.64 -8.91
C PRO A 10 10.57 -4.53 -9.06
N ALA A 11 11.08 -4.68 -10.28
CA ALA A 11 12.52 -4.58 -10.49
C ALA A 11 13.01 -3.17 -10.20
N THR A 12 12.26 -2.17 -10.65
CA THR A 12 12.62 -0.78 -10.40
C THR A 12 12.54 -0.46 -8.92
N LEU A 13 11.49 -0.92 -8.26
CA LEU A 13 11.33 -0.71 -6.84
C LEU A 13 12.46 -1.37 -6.06
N THR A 14 12.81 -2.58 -6.46
CA THR A 14 13.86 -3.31 -5.80
C THR A 14 15.20 -2.60 -5.96
N GLN A 15 15.48 -2.09 -7.14
CA GLN A 15 16.73 -1.38 -7.37
C GLN A 15 16.82 -0.14 -6.52
N ARG A 16 15.73 0.60 -6.42
CA ARG A 16 15.70 1.79 -5.59
C ARG A 16 15.91 1.44 -4.13
N SER A 17 15.21 0.42 -3.65
CA SER A 17 15.34 0.00 -2.28
C SER A 17 16.75 -0.46 -1.98
N HIS A 18 17.36 -1.18 -2.92
CA HIS A 18 18.72 -1.66 -2.73
C HIS A 18 19.71 -0.50 -2.60
N ALA A 19 19.55 0.48 -3.47
CA ALA A 19 20.46 1.63 -3.45
C ALA A 19 20.34 2.41 -2.15
N GLU A 20 19.13 2.61 -1.69
CA GLU A 20 18.92 3.36 -0.46
C GLU A 20 19.22 2.55 0.77
N TYR A 21 19.03 1.24 0.67
CA TYR A 21 19.27 0.34 1.79
C TYR A 21 20.72 0.38 2.25
N LYS A 22 21.64 0.75 1.37
CA LYS A 22 23.05 0.84 1.76
C LYS A 22 23.27 1.80 2.93
N GLU A 23 22.35 2.69 3.14
CA GLU A 23 22.44 3.63 4.23
C GLU A 23 21.77 3.13 5.49
N GLY A 24 21.22 1.93 5.46
CA GLY A 24 20.73 1.29 6.65
C GLY A 24 19.36 1.77 7.09
N LYS A 25 19.32 2.96 7.60
CA LYS A 25 18.08 3.49 8.15
C LYS A 25 17.03 3.82 7.10
N ASP A 26 17.47 3.92 5.84
CA ASP A 26 16.55 4.32 4.77
C ASP A 26 15.49 3.28 4.50
N LEU A 27 15.80 2.00 4.67
CA LEU A 27 14.80 0.97 4.44
C LEU A 27 13.62 1.10 5.40
N ARG A 28 13.93 1.35 6.67
CA ARG A 28 12.87 1.55 7.66
C ARG A 28 12.01 2.75 7.31
N ASP A 29 12.65 3.82 6.90
CA ASP A 29 11.91 5.02 6.52
C ASP A 29 11.06 4.77 5.30
N MET A 30 11.56 4.00 4.34
CA MET A 30 10.78 3.67 3.16
C MET A 30 9.55 2.84 3.50
N VAL A 31 9.69 1.88 4.40
CA VAL A 31 8.55 1.08 4.83
C VAL A 31 7.54 1.95 5.54
N ARG A 32 8.02 2.87 6.37
CA ARG A 32 7.12 3.78 7.07
C ARG A 32 6.37 4.67 6.10
N GLU A 33 7.06 5.18 5.09
CA GLU A 33 6.40 6.01 4.08
C GLU A 33 5.39 5.19 3.28
N ASN A 34 5.72 3.94 2.99
CA ASN A 34 4.77 3.08 2.29
C ASN A 34 3.54 2.80 3.14
N LEU A 35 3.72 2.64 4.44
CA LEU A 35 2.58 2.46 5.33
C LEU A 35 1.66 3.68 5.31
N ILE A 36 2.25 4.86 5.32
CA ILE A 36 1.46 6.08 5.25
C ILE A 36 0.70 6.13 3.93
N ALA A 37 1.37 5.79 2.84
CA ALA A 37 0.72 5.79 1.53
C ALA A 37 -0.42 4.78 1.48
N GLU A 38 -0.24 3.60 2.07
CA GLU A 38 -1.30 2.61 2.10
C GLU A 38 -2.50 3.11 2.89
N ARG A 39 -2.25 3.80 3.99
CA ARG A 39 -3.36 4.32 4.78
C ARG A 39 -4.12 5.41 4.05
N ILE A 40 -3.41 6.22 3.28
CA ILE A 40 -4.07 7.22 2.44
C ILE A 40 -4.92 6.53 1.39
N ALA A 41 -4.39 5.48 0.77
CA ALA A 41 -5.13 4.72 -0.23
C ALA A 41 -6.36 4.09 0.39
N ILE A 42 -6.24 3.55 1.60
CA ILE A 42 -7.37 2.94 2.28
C ILE A 42 -8.49 3.96 2.45
N ASP A 43 -8.15 5.15 2.92
CA ASP A 43 -9.16 6.19 3.09
C ASP A 43 -9.80 6.56 1.76
N SER A 44 -8.99 6.64 0.70
CA SER A 44 -9.51 6.96 -0.62
C SER A 44 -10.48 5.90 -1.12
N TYR A 45 -10.14 4.63 -0.93
CA TYR A 45 -11.03 3.56 -1.36
C TYR A 45 -12.34 3.57 -0.57
N ARG A 46 -12.27 3.86 0.73
CA ARG A 46 -13.48 3.97 1.52
C ARG A 46 -14.38 5.08 1.02
N GLU A 47 -13.79 6.21 0.66
CA GLU A 47 -14.56 7.31 0.12
C GLU A 47 -15.19 6.94 -1.21
N MET A 48 -14.44 6.25 -2.06
CA MET A 48 -14.98 5.81 -3.34
C MET A 48 -16.13 4.83 -3.16
N ILE A 49 -16.00 3.92 -2.21
CA ILE A 49 -17.07 2.96 -1.94
C ILE A 49 -18.31 3.69 -1.48
N ASN A 50 -18.16 4.67 -0.61
CA ASN A 50 -19.30 5.45 -0.14
C ASN A 50 -19.93 6.23 -1.28
N PHE A 51 -19.12 6.78 -2.17
CA PHE A 51 -19.62 7.54 -3.29
C PHE A 51 -20.41 6.66 -4.26
N VAL A 52 -19.86 5.48 -4.56
CA VAL A 52 -20.53 4.57 -5.47
C VAL A 52 -21.83 4.04 -4.85
N GLY A 53 -21.76 3.69 -3.56
CA GLY A 53 -22.95 3.21 -2.86
C GLY A 53 -23.56 2.02 -3.54
N ASP A 54 -24.88 2.07 -3.66
CA ASP A 54 -25.62 0.98 -4.28
C ASP A 54 -25.85 1.20 -5.77
N LYS A 55 -25.32 2.28 -6.32
CA LYS A 55 -25.56 2.60 -7.72
C LYS A 55 -24.86 1.62 -8.64
N ASP A 56 -23.72 1.11 -8.24
CA ASP A 56 -22.95 0.18 -9.05
C ASP A 56 -22.33 -0.85 -8.13
N THR A 57 -23.08 -1.93 -7.91
CA THR A 57 -22.65 -2.93 -6.95
C THR A 57 -21.42 -3.70 -7.43
N THR A 58 -21.24 -3.81 -8.74
CA THR A 58 -20.04 -4.48 -9.25
C THR A 58 -18.79 -3.68 -8.93
N THR A 59 -18.82 -2.39 -9.21
CA THR A 59 -17.69 -1.53 -8.90
C THR A 59 -17.44 -1.49 -7.40
N LYS A 60 -18.51 -1.41 -6.61
CA LYS A 60 -18.37 -1.41 -5.15
C LYS A 60 -17.66 -2.65 -4.67
N ARG A 61 -18.03 -3.80 -5.20
CA ARG A 61 -17.40 -5.05 -4.78
C ARG A 61 -15.92 -5.07 -5.12
N ILE A 62 -15.57 -4.60 -6.31
CA ILE A 62 -14.17 -4.55 -6.71
C ILE A 62 -13.38 -3.64 -5.78
N LEU A 63 -13.95 -2.49 -5.46
CA LEU A 63 -13.27 -1.56 -4.56
C LEU A 63 -13.11 -2.15 -3.18
N GLU A 64 -14.11 -2.90 -2.71
CA GLU A 64 -14.01 -3.54 -1.41
C GLU A 64 -12.93 -4.60 -1.38
N GLU A 65 -12.75 -5.33 -2.47
CA GLU A 65 -11.69 -6.33 -2.54
C GLU A 65 -10.31 -5.66 -2.52
N ILE A 66 -10.17 -4.56 -3.26
CA ILE A 66 -8.92 -3.84 -3.25
C ILE A 66 -8.65 -3.27 -1.87
N LEU A 67 -9.67 -2.73 -1.24
CA LEU A 67 -9.54 -2.18 0.11
C LEU A 67 -9.05 -3.24 1.07
N ALA A 68 -9.60 -4.44 0.99
CA ALA A 68 -9.18 -5.51 1.88
C ALA A 68 -7.70 -5.84 1.70
N GLN A 69 -7.23 -5.84 0.45
CA GLN A 69 -5.82 -6.10 0.18
C GLN A 69 -4.94 -4.99 0.73
N GLU A 70 -5.37 -3.74 0.58
CA GLU A 70 -4.58 -2.64 1.09
C GLU A 70 -4.51 -2.64 2.61
N GLU A 71 -5.61 -3.02 3.26
CA GLU A 71 -5.61 -3.13 4.70
C GLU A 71 -4.65 -4.23 5.17
N GLU A 72 -4.60 -5.32 4.44
CA GLU A 72 -3.67 -6.40 4.77
C GLU A 72 -2.23 -5.94 4.62
N HIS A 73 -1.93 -5.22 3.54
CA HIS A 73 -0.59 -4.68 3.33
C HIS A 73 -0.20 -3.73 4.45
N ALA A 74 -1.13 -2.88 4.85
CA ALA A 74 -0.85 -1.92 5.93
C ALA A 74 -0.52 -2.66 7.22
N ASP A 75 -1.26 -3.71 7.52
CA ASP A 75 -0.98 -4.51 8.71
C ASP A 75 0.39 -5.15 8.65
N GLU A 76 0.76 -5.66 7.48
CA GLU A 76 2.07 -6.29 7.33
C GLU A 76 3.19 -5.28 7.50
N PHE A 77 3.04 -4.08 6.93
CA PHE A 77 4.04 -3.05 7.11
C PHE A 77 4.14 -2.62 8.56
N ALA A 78 3.00 -2.50 9.23
CA ALA A 78 3.00 -2.11 10.64
C ALA A 78 3.72 -3.16 11.49
N ASP A 79 3.44 -4.43 11.21
CA ASP A 79 4.10 -5.52 11.94
C ASP A 79 5.60 -5.51 11.70
N LEU A 80 6.00 -5.24 10.46
CA LEU A 80 7.40 -5.20 10.12
C LEU A 80 8.11 -4.08 10.88
N LEU A 81 7.48 -2.93 10.95
CA LEU A 81 8.07 -1.80 11.68
C LEU A 81 8.16 -2.08 13.17
N GLU A 82 7.17 -2.75 13.73
CA GLU A 82 7.23 -3.12 15.14
C GLU A 82 8.39 -4.07 15.41
N GLY A 83 8.64 -4.97 14.49
CA GLY A 83 9.78 -5.88 14.64
C GLY A 83 11.09 -5.13 14.68
N TRP A 84 11.20 -4.04 13.92
CA TRP A 84 12.41 -3.25 13.94
C TRP A 84 12.59 -2.48 15.23
N ILE A 85 11.49 -2.10 15.85
CA ILE A 85 11.59 -1.31 17.08
C ILE A 85 12.27 -2.12 18.17
N GLY A 86 12.10 -3.42 18.16
CA GLY A 86 12.68 -4.27 19.16
C GLY A 86 14.19 -4.42 19.04
N GLU A 87 14.74 -3.94 17.96
CA GLU A 87 16.16 -4.02 17.77
C GLU A 87 16.85 -2.71 18.14
#